data_30f94a547bf305a311e19228b0215fe5
#
_entry.id   30f94a547bf305a311e19228b0215fe5
#
_cell.length_a   1.000
_cell.length_b   1.000
_cell.length_c   1.000
_cell.angle_alpha   90.00
_cell.angle_beta   90.00
_cell.angle_gamma   90.00
#
_symmetry.space_group_name_H-M   'P 1'
#
loop_
_entity.id
_entity.type
_entity.pdbx_description
1 polymer ?
#
loop_
_entity_poly.entity_id
_entity_poly.type
_entity_poly.pdbx_seq_one_letter_code
_entity_poly.pdbx_strand_id
1 'polypeptide(L)'
;MSLRTSPAVEHVSLPGGGTVTVWVGVPDDPYYDDKTQLTTVDIQLREGRSVLASVSTVLDPDDVSEGVALARQVGRALEAGEIGLHAHDLEPFADSRP
;
A
#
# COMPACT_ATOMS: atom_id res chain seq x y z
N MET A 1 10.74 1.20 -14.79
CA MET A 1 10.66 1.24 -13.32
C MET A 1 9.68 0.18 -12.83
N SER A 2 9.87 -0.28 -11.62
CA SER A 2 9.04 -1.33 -11.05
C SER A 2 8.82 -1.06 -9.57
N LEU A 3 7.65 -1.47 -9.06
CA LEU A 3 7.36 -1.40 -7.63
C LEU A 3 8.29 -2.29 -6.80
N ARG A 4 9.00 -3.21 -7.43
CA ARG A 4 10.01 -4.04 -6.77
C ARG A 4 11.21 -3.23 -6.33
N THR A 5 11.58 -2.20 -7.10
CA THR A 5 12.73 -1.36 -6.82
C THR A 5 12.35 0.00 -6.26
N SER A 6 11.15 0.49 -6.60
CA SER A 6 10.67 1.80 -6.16
C SER A 6 9.20 1.73 -5.82
N PRO A 7 8.86 1.57 -4.55
CA PRO A 7 7.45 1.52 -4.14
C PRO A 7 6.78 2.86 -4.38
N ALA A 8 5.46 2.81 -4.57
CA ALA A 8 4.63 4.00 -4.61
C ALA A 8 4.38 4.47 -3.17
N VAL A 9 4.63 5.73 -2.89
CA VAL A 9 4.56 6.29 -1.54
C VAL A 9 3.75 7.58 -1.55
N GLU A 10 2.80 7.69 -0.62
CA GLU A 10 2.02 8.91 -0.39
C GLU A 10 2.10 9.29 1.09
N HIS A 11 2.42 10.55 1.35
CA HIS A 11 2.42 11.09 2.71
C HIS A 11 1.07 11.73 2.97
N VAL A 12 0.44 11.34 4.07
CA VAL A 12 -0.95 11.70 4.37
C VAL A 12 -1.04 12.36 5.73
N SER A 13 -1.78 13.47 5.82
CA SER A 13 -2.13 14.10 7.08
C SER A 13 -3.49 13.56 7.54
N LEU A 14 -3.54 13.09 8.78
CA LEU A 14 -4.77 12.51 9.35
C LEU A 14 -5.67 13.60 9.90
N PRO A 15 -7.01 13.43 9.80
CA PRO A 15 -7.95 14.46 10.31
C PRO A 15 -7.85 14.69 11.81
N GLY A 16 -7.43 13.69 12.58
CA GLY A 16 -7.23 13.82 14.02
C GLY A 16 -5.87 14.34 14.44
N GLY A 17 -5.03 14.71 13.47
CA GLY A 17 -3.64 15.09 13.68
C GLY A 17 -2.70 13.93 13.42
N GLY A 18 -1.42 14.24 13.22
CA GLY A 18 -0.42 13.23 12.88
C GLY A 18 -0.35 12.95 11.39
N THR A 19 0.64 12.17 11.00
CA THR A 19 0.88 11.82 9.60
C THR A 19 1.12 10.31 9.48
N VAL A 20 0.79 9.77 8.31
CA VAL A 20 1.05 8.38 8.00
C VAL A 20 1.52 8.30 6.55
N THR A 21 2.30 7.29 6.23
CA THR A 21 2.77 7.02 4.88
C THR A 21 2.03 5.81 4.33
N VAL A 22 1.42 5.97 3.16
CA VAL A 22 0.86 4.85 2.40
C VAL A 22 1.95 4.33 1.49
N TRP A 23 2.27 3.06 1.60
CA TRP A 23 3.33 2.40 0.84
C TRP A 23 2.72 1.25 0.03
N VAL A 24 2.97 1.24 -1.27
CA VAL A 24 2.50 0.17 -2.16
C VAL A 24 3.70 -0.36 -2.92
N GLY A 25 4.04 -1.60 -2.68
CA GLY A 25 5.22 -2.19 -3.31
C GLY A 25 5.39 -3.67 -2.96
N VAL A 26 6.51 -4.22 -3.36
CA VAL A 26 6.86 -5.60 -3.06
C VAL A 26 7.73 -5.59 -1.80
N PRO A 27 7.31 -6.28 -0.74
CA PRO A 27 8.10 -6.31 0.48
C PRO A 27 9.43 -7.03 0.27
N ASP A 28 10.45 -6.58 0.99
CA ASP A 28 11.76 -7.21 0.97
C ASP A 28 11.75 -8.42 1.90
N ASP A 29 11.24 -9.54 1.38
CA ASP A 29 11.06 -10.77 2.12
C ASP A 29 11.70 -11.91 1.33
N PRO A 30 12.64 -12.69 1.93
CA PRO A 30 13.28 -13.82 1.23
C PRO A 30 12.29 -14.83 0.66
N TYR A 31 11.14 -15.01 1.29
CA TYR A 31 10.10 -15.89 0.74
C TYR A 31 9.54 -15.41 -0.58
N TYR A 32 9.46 -14.10 -0.77
CA TYR A 32 8.95 -13.54 -2.02
C TYR A 32 9.95 -13.69 -3.17
N ASP A 33 11.24 -13.71 -2.88
CA ASP A 33 12.26 -13.90 -3.92
C ASP A 33 12.11 -15.24 -4.61
N ASP A 34 11.72 -16.27 -3.86
CA ASP A 34 11.49 -17.60 -4.42
C ASP A 34 10.18 -17.67 -5.21
N LYS A 35 9.34 -16.64 -5.06
CA LYS A 35 8.01 -16.59 -5.69
C LYS A 35 7.88 -15.40 -6.60
N THR A 36 8.91 -15.13 -7.38
CA THR A 36 8.95 -13.98 -8.29
C THR A 36 7.85 -13.97 -9.33
N GLN A 37 7.15 -15.09 -9.49
CA GLN A 37 6.04 -15.22 -10.43
C GLN A 37 4.74 -14.61 -9.91
N LEU A 38 4.69 -14.27 -8.62
CA LEU A 38 3.49 -13.69 -8.04
C LEU A 38 3.32 -12.25 -8.49
N THR A 39 2.14 -11.95 -8.97
CA THR A 39 1.74 -10.60 -9.36
C THR A 39 0.99 -9.95 -8.21
N THR A 40 1.66 -9.82 -7.08
CA THR A 40 1.08 -9.21 -5.88
C THR A 40 1.97 -8.12 -5.33
N VAL A 41 1.35 -7.15 -4.69
CA VAL A 41 2.03 -6.09 -3.95
C VAL A 41 1.37 -5.97 -2.59
N ASP A 42 2.09 -5.36 -1.65
CA ASP A 42 1.53 -5.03 -0.34
C ASP A 42 1.12 -3.57 -0.32
N ILE A 43 -0.03 -3.32 0.32
CA ILE A 43 -0.44 -1.98 0.74
C ILE A 43 -0.10 -1.90 2.22
N GLN A 44 0.78 -0.98 2.60
CA GLN A 44 1.19 -0.82 3.99
C GLN A 44 0.93 0.61 4.45
N LEU A 45 0.46 0.74 5.68
CA LEU A 45 0.38 2.03 6.37
C LEU A 45 1.55 2.07 7.34
N ARG A 46 2.40 3.08 7.20
CA ARG A 46 3.62 3.20 7.99
C ARG A 46 3.67 4.52 8.74
N GLU A 47 4.20 4.46 9.95
CA GLU A 47 4.55 5.65 10.73
C GLU A 47 6.03 5.51 11.09
N GLY A 48 6.87 6.34 10.45
CA GLY A 48 8.30 6.20 10.57
C GLY A 48 8.76 4.83 10.08
N ARG A 49 9.33 4.04 10.97
CA ARG A 49 9.80 2.68 10.65
C ARG A 49 8.78 1.59 10.99
N SER A 50 7.66 1.98 11.58
CA SER A 50 6.66 1.02 12.03
C SER A 50 5.62 0.79 10.96
N VAL A 51 5.28 -0.48 10.71
CA VAL A 51 4.16 -0.85 9.86
C VAL A 51 2.94 -0.99 10.75
N LEU A 52 1.95 -0.13 10.55
CA LEU A 52 0.73 -0.10 11.35
C LEU A 52 -0.30 -1.09 10.84
N ALA A 53 -0.35 -1.29 9.52
CA ALA A 53 -1.29 -2.20 8.88
C ALA A 53 -0.71 -2.63 7.53
N SER A 54 -1.08 -3.82 7.09
CA SER A 54 -0.60 -4.35 5.82
C SER A 54 -1.60 -5.35 5.25
N VAL A 55 -1.87 -5.25 3.96
CA VAL A 55 -2.63 -6.23 3.20
C VAL A 55 -1.97 -6.46 1.85
N SER A 56 -2.17 -7.64 1.29
CA SER A 56 -1.67 -7.97 -0.05
C SER A 56 -2.79 -7.85 -1.07
N THR A 57 -2.46 -7.40 -2.27
CA THR A 57 -3.41 -7.32 -3.37
C THR A 57 -2.76 -7.80 -4.67
N VAL A 58 -3.59 -8.26 -5.60
CA VAL A 58 -3.12 -8.66 -6.92
C VAL A 58 -2.91 -7.39 -7.76
N LEU A 59 -1.65 -7.15 -8.11
CA LEU A 59 -1.26 -6.02 -8.94
C LEU A 59 0.12 -6.31 -9.49
N ASP A 60 0.29 -6.12 -10.80
CA ASP A 60 1.58 -6.33 -11.43
C ASP A 60 2.58 -5.29 -10.90
N PRO A 61 3.69 -5.73 -10.30
CA PRO A 61 4.71 -4.79 -9.79
C PRO A 61 5.29 -3.87 -10.86
N ASP A 62 5.21 -4.24 -12.13
CA ASP A 62 5.67 -3.39 -13.22
C ASP A 62 4.66 -2.32 -13.61
N ASP A 63 3.43 -2.42 -13.13
CA ASP A 63 2.41 -1.42 -13.37
C ASP A 63 2.47 -0.32 -12.31
N VAL A 64 3.47 0.53 -12.43
CA VAL A 64 3.73 1.61 -11.47
C VAL A 64 2.57 2.60 -11.39
N SER A 65 1.92 2.90 -12.53
CA SER A 65 0.79 3.84 -12.52
C SER A 65 -0.38 3.32 -11.68
N GLU A 66 -0.66 2.03 -11.73
CA GLU A 66 -1.70 1.42 -10.90
C GLU A 66 -1.32 1.46 -9.42
N GLY A 67 -0.05 1.21 -9.11
CA GLY A 67 0.45 1.31 -7.73
C GLY A 67 0.32 2.72 -7.17
N VAL A 68 0.66 3.73 -7.97
CA VAL A 68 0.52 5.14 -7.57
C VAL A 68 -0.95 5.50 -7.37
N ALA A 69 -1.82 5.06 -8.28
CA ALA A 69 -3.27 5.32 -8.16
C ALA A 69 -3.84 4.69 -6.90
N LEU A 70 -3.42 3.46 -6.59
CA LEU A 70 -3.88 2.76 -5.39
C LEU A 70 -3.41 3.49 -4.11
N ALA A 71 -2.15 3.91 -4.06
CA ALA A 71 -1.63 4.65 -2.92
C ALA A 71 -2.41 5.95 -2.71
N ARG A 72 -2.74 6.65 -3.78
CA ARG A 72 -3.54 7.89 -3.71
C ARG A 72 -4.96 7.64 -3.23
N GLN A 73 -5.59 6.57 -3.69
CA GLN A 73 -6.95 6.22 -3.26
C GLN A 73 -6.99 5.97 -1.76
N VAL A 74 -6.06 5.18 -1.26
CA VAL A 74 -5.95 4.90 0.17
C VAL A 74 -5.66 6.20 0.95
N GLY A 75 -4.74 7.01 0.43
CA GLY A 75 -4.38 8.29 1.06
C GLY A 75 -5.58 9.23 1.18
N ARG A 76 -6.40 9.35 0.14
CA ARG A 76 -7.59 10.21 0.17
C ARG A 76 -8.61 9.72 1.18
N ALA A 77 -8.81 8.41 1.28
CA ALA A 77 -9.74 7.84 2.25
C ALA A 77 -9.29 8.10 3.68
N LEU A 78 -7.98 8.04 3.93
CA LEU A 78 -7.40 8.36 5.24
C LEU A 78 -7.57 9.86 5.56
N GLU A 79 -7.29 10.73 4.61
CA GLU A 79 -7.45 12.18 4.81
C GLU A 79 -8.90 12.57 5.09
N ALA A 80 -9.83 11.90 4.44
CA ALA A 80 -11.26 12.14 4.63
C ALA A 80 -11.82 11.51 5.91
N GLY A 81 -11.02 10.70 6.61
CA GLY A 81 -11.49 9.99 7.79
C GLY A 81 -12.44 8.84 7.49
N GLU A 82 -12.45 8.36 6.25
CA GLU A 82 -13.33 7.27 5.82
C GLU A 82 -12.85 5.92 6.30
N ILE A 83 -11.53 5.77 6.50
CA ILE A 83 -10.92 4.53 7.00
C ILE A 83 -9.97 4.85 8.14
N GLY A 84 -9.74 3.87 9.00
CA GLY A 84 -8.75 3.93 10.07
C GLY A 84 -7.45 3.25 9.68
N LEU A 85 -6.55 3.12 10.66
CA LEU A 85 -5.22 2.54 10.47
C LEU A 85 -5.23 1.05 10.79
N HIS A 86 -6.17 0.31 10.16
CA HIS A 86 -6.36 -1.12 10.43
C HIS A 86 -6.30 -1.91 9.12
N ALA A 87 -5.74 -3.10 9.18
CA ALA A 87 -5.60 -3.94 8.00
C ALA A 87 -6.95 -4.22 7.33
N HIS A 88 -8.00 -4.49 8.11
CA HIS A 88 -9.31 -4.79 7.52
C HIS A 88 -9.92 -3.59 6.80
N ASP A 89 -9.53 -2.36 7.15
CA ASP A 89 -9.98 -1.17 6.43
C ASP A 89 -9.32 -1.04 5.06
N LEU A 90 -8.19 -1.71 4.86
CA LEU A 90 -7.49 -1.75 3.57
C LEU A 90 -8.03 -2.83 2.65
N GLU A 91 -8.71 -3.84 3.18
CA GLU A 91 -9.21 -4.96 2.39
C GLU A 91 -10.10 -4.54 1.21
N PRO A 92 -11.02 -3.56 1.35
CA PRO A 92 -11.82 -3.13 0.21
C PRO A 92 -10.99 -2.62 -0.96
N PHE A 93 -9.86 -2.00 -0.69
CA PHE A 93 -8.95 -1.51 -1.75
C PHE A 93 -8.24 -2.68 -2.42
N ALA A 94 -7.91 -3.72 -1.66
CA ALA A 94 -7.29 -4.92 -2.21
C ALA A 94 -8.29 -5.74 -3.02
N ASP A 95 -9.52 -5.87 -2.53
CA ASP A 95 -10.55 -6.73 -3.12
C ASP A 95 -11.27 -6.08 -4.31
N SER A 96 -11.25 -4.76 -4.41
CA SER A 96 -11.96 -4.04 -5.47
C SER A 96 -11.25 -4.10 -6.82
N ARG A 97 -10.09 -4.69 -6.88
CA ARG A 97 -9.32 -4.76 -8.13
C ARG A 97 -9.76 -5.98 -8.94
N PRO A 98 -9.95 -5.79 -10.25
CA PRO A 98 -10.35 -6.88 -11.13
C PRO A 98 -9.23 -7.89 -11.35
#